data_f58be4f3b515a7ecb47681d2f67dc1a7
#
_entry.id   f58be4f3b515a7ecb47681d2f67dc1a7
#
_cell.length_a   1.000
_cell.length_b   1.000
_cell.length_c   1.000
_cell.angle_alpha   90.00
_cell.angle_beta   90.00
_cell.angle_gamma   90.00
#
_symmetry.space_group_name_H-M   'P 1'
#
loop_
_entity.id
_entity.type
_entity.pdbx_description
1 polymer ?
#
loop_
_entity_poly.entity_id
_entity_poly.type
_entity_poly.pdbx_seq_one_letter_code
_entity_poly.pdbx_strand_id
1 'polypeptide(L)'
;MRPDNEFRDKVYKLMAQVPFGKVTTYGDVAGLAGHANASRIVGGIAHYGPPELPWHRLVNRFGGLAAGFHGGRDVQKQLLEAEGITCTDFIVDDFKERRWKPTV
;
A
#
# COMPACT_ATOMS: atom_id res chain seq x y z
N MET A 1 -21.62 14.62 3.00
CA MET A 1 -20.25 14.06 3.05
C MET A 1 -19.51 14.43 1.78
N ARG A 2 -18.27 14.86 1.89
CA ARG A 2 -17.46 15.22 0.72
C ARG A 2 -17.01 13.97 -0.01
N PRO A 3 -16.97 13.96 -1.35
CA PRO A 3 -16.50 12.79 -2.12
C PRO A 3 -15.08 12.34 -1.74
N ASP A 4 -14.17 13.29 -1.48
CA ASP A 4 -12.78 12.97 -1.08
C ASP A 4 -12.73 12.26 0.27
N ASN A 5 -13.64 12.56 1.21
CA ASN A 5 -13.72 11.83 2.48
C ASN A 5 -14.21 10.40 2.27
N GLU A 6 -15.16 10.21 1.34
CA GLU A 6 -15.62 8.87 0.99
C GLU A 6 -14.50 8.04 0.37
N PHE A 7 -13.73 8.63 -0.51
CA PHE A 7 -12.59 7.95 -1.12
C PHE A 7 -11.55 7.57 -0.07
N ARG A 8 -11.21 8.52 0.80
CA ARG A 8 -10.25 8.27 1.87
C ARG A 8 -10.71 7.14 2.78
N ASP A 9 -11.99 7.12 3.14
CA ASP A 9 -12.54 6.07 4.01
C ASP A 9 -12.47 4.70 3.33
N LYS A 10 -12.73 4.65 2.02
CA LYS A 10 -12.59 3.41 1.25
C LYS A 10 -11.14 2.94 1.22
N VAL A 11 -10.18 3.86 1.06
CA VAL A 11 -8.76 3.54 1.09
C VAL A 11 -8.38 2.95 2.44
N TYR A 12 -8.84 3.54 3.54
CA TYR A 12 -8.55 3.02 4.88
C TYR A 12 -9.09 1.61 5.06
N LYS A 13 -10.33 1.36 4.62
CA LYS A 13 -10.95 0.04 4.71
C LYS A 13 -10.18 -0.99 3.90
N LEU A 14 -9.73 -0.62 2.70
CA LEU A 14 -8.96 -1.52 1.85
C LEU A 14 -7.61 -1.83 2.47
N MET A 15 -6.91 -0.83 2.97
CA MET A 15 -5.61 -1.06 3.62
C MET A 15 -5.73 -1.98 4.83
N ALA A 16 -6.80 -1.84 5.60
CA ALA A 16 -7.04 -2.70 6.76
C ALA A 16 -7.24 -4.17 6.36
N GLN A 17 -7.60 -4.44 5.11
CA GLN A 17 -7.83 -5.80 4.61
C GLN A 17 -6.59 -6.45 4.01
N VAL A 18 -5.55 -5.68 3.71
CA VAL A 18 -4.33 -6.24 3.10
C VAL A 18 -3.69 -7.20 4.11
N PRO A 19 -3.59 -8.50 3.79
CA PRO A 19 -3.16 -9.46 4.79
C PRO A 19 -1.65 -9.45 5.02
N PHE A 20 -1.27 -9.96 6.17
CA PHE A 20 0.12 -10.22 6.51
C PHE A 20 0.76 -11.07 5.40
N GLY A 21 1.96 -10.68 4.97
CA GLY A 21 2.68 -11.42 3.93
C GLY A 21 2.30 -11.03 2.50
N LYS A 22 1.44 -10.02 2.35
CA LYS A 22 1.01 -9.53 1.03
C LYS A 22 1.25 -8.03 0.93
N VAL A 23 1.35 -7.54 -0.31
CA VAL A 23 1.48 -6.11 -0.60
C VAL A 23 0.39 -5.70 -1.58
N THR A 24 0.11 -4.40 -1.62
CA THR A 24 -0.80 -3.83 -2.61
C THR A 24 -0.14 -2.59 -3.23
N THR A 25 -0.72 -2.08 -4.30
CA THR A 25 -0.17 -0.90 -4.99
C THR A 25 -1.13 0.27 -4.87
N TYR A 26 -0.59 1.47 -5.08
CA TYR A 26 -1.41 2.69 -5.12
C TYR A 26 -2.53 2.57 -6.16
N GLY A 27 -2.20 2.02 -7.33
CA GLY A 27 -3.19 1.83 -8.40
C GLY A 27 -4.25 0.80 -8.07
N ASP A 28 -3.86 -0.30 -7.42
CA ASP A 28 -4.83 -1.32 -7.01
C ASP A 28 -5.81 -0.77 -5.98
N VAL A 29 -5.31 -0.05 -4.98
CA VAL A 29 -6.16 0.55 -3.96
C VAL A 29 -7.09 1.59 -4.60
N ALA A 30 -6.56 2.45 -5.47
CA ALA A 30 -7.36 3.45 -6.16
C ALA A 30 -8.48 2.79 -6.98
N GLY A 31 -8.15 1.74 -7.73
CA GLY A 31 -9.14 1.02 -8.56
C GLY A 31 -10.21 0.35 -7.72
N LEU A 32 -9.81 -0.31 -6.64
CA LEU A 32 -10.76 -0.97 -5.74
C LEU A 32 -11.67 0.05 -5.03
N ALA A 33 -11.17 1.26 -4.81
CA ALA A 33 -11.95 2.33 -4.21
C ALA A 33 -12.83 3.06 -5.24
N GLY A 34 -12.79 2.63 -6.51
CA GLY A 34 -13.66 3.16 -7.55
C GLY A 34 -13.09 4.29 -8.39
N HIS A 35 -11.81 4.63 -8.22
CA HIS A 35 -11.17 5.75 -8.92
C HIS A 35 -9.77 5.36 -9.40
N ALA A 36 -9.71 4.56 -10.46
CA ALA A 36 -8.45 3.98 -10.96
C ALA A 36 -7.35 5.01 -11.28
N ASN A 37 -7.73 6.25 -11.59
CA ASN A 37 -6.76 7.30 -11.91
C ASN A 37 -6.26 8.07 -10.69
N ALA A 38 -6.67 7.67 -9.49
CA ALA A 38 -6.39 8.42 -8.26
C ALA A 38 -5.22 7.86 -7.44
N SER A 39 -4.30 7.13 -8.08
CA SER A 39 -3.16 6.52 -7.37
C SER A 39 -2.32 7.55 -6.62
N ARG A 40 -2.13 8.73 -7.20
CA ARG A 40 -1.36 9.80 -6.57
C ARG A 40 -2.06 10.32 -5.31
N ILE A 41 -3.39 10.37 -5.34
CA ILE A 41 -4.19 10.78 -4.18
C ILE A 41 -4.05 9.74 -3.06
N VAL A 42 -4.02 8.45 -3.40
CA VAL A 42 -3.78 7.38 -2.43
C VAL A 42 -2.44 7.59 -1.72
N GLY A 43 -1.41 7.99 -2.46
CA GLY A 43 -0.11 8.30 -1.85
C GLY A 43 -0.19 9.40 -0.80
N GLY A 44 -0.93 10.46 -1.07
CA GLY A 44 -1.15 11.54 -0.11
C GLY A 44 -1.94 11.08 1.11
N ILE A 45 -2.98 10.26 0.88
CA ILE A 45 -3.77 9.68 1.97
C ILE A 45 -2.90 8.82 2.87
N ALA A 46 -2.01 8.01 2.27
CA ALA A 46 -1.11 7.15 3.02
C ALA A 46 -0.15 7.95 3.89
N HIS A 47 0.36 9.06 3.35
CA HIS A 47 1.32 9.89 4.07
C HIS A 47 0.75 10.47 5.37
N TYR A 48 -0.53 10.80 5.38
CA TYR A 48 -1.21 11.41 6.53
C TYR A 48 -2.18 10.45 7.22
N GLY A 49 -2.17 9.17 6.86
CA GLY A 49 -3.13 8.19 7.38
C GLY A 49 -2.80 7.71 8.80
N PRO A 50 -3.75 7.00 9.43
CA PRO A 50 -3.57 6.47 10.77
C PRO A 50 -2.40 5.50 10.83
N PRO A 51 -1.50 5.63 11.81
CA PRO A 51 -0.30 4.76 11.87
C PRO A 51 -0.62 3.29 12.16
N GLU A 52 -1.80 2.97 12.66
CA GLU A 52 -2.20 1.59 12.93
C GLU A 52 -2.54 0.80 11.68
N LEU A 53 -2.75 1.46 10.53
CA LEU A 53 -2.97 0.76 9.26
C LEU A 53 -1.64 0.30 8.66
N PRO A 54 -1.65 -0.81 7.89
CA PRO A 54 -0.40 -1.40 7.38
C PRO A 54 0.11 -0.69 6.13
N TRP A 55 0.46 0.59 6.23
CA TRP A 55 0.96 1.38 5.11
C TRP A 55 2.25 0.82 4.53
N HIS A 56 3.02 0.05 5.31
CA HIS A 56 4.23 -0.60 4.82
C HIS A 56 3.95 -1.65 3.74
N ARG A 57 2.70 -2.11 3.63
CA ARG A 57 2.27 -3.05 2.58
C ARG A 57 1.86 -2.36 1.29
N LEU A 58 1.99 -1.03 1.23
CA LEU A 58 1.64 -0.23 0.05
C LEU A 58 2.91 0.11 -0.73
N VAL A 59 3.00 -0.34 -1.97
CA VAL A 59 4.17 -0.18 -2.83
C VAL A 59 3.75 0.38 -4.19
N ASN A 60 4.72 0.75 -5.02
CA ASN A 60 4.38 1.25 -6.35
C ASN A 60 4.06 0.08 -7.31
N ARG A 61 3.66 0.40 -8.53
CA ARG A 61 3.21 -0.60 -9.50
C ARG A 61 4.28 -1.62 -9.91
N PHE A 62 5.54 -1.34 -9.61
CA PHE A 62 6.65 -2.26 -9.88
C PHE A 62 7.09 -3.03 -8.63
N GLY A 63 6.40 -2.85 -7.52
CA GLY A 63 6.77 -3.43 -6.24
C GLY A 63 7.79 -2.60 -5.46
N GLY A 64 8.08 -1.38 -5.93
CA GLY A 64 9.08 -0.52 -5.30
C GLY A 64 8.59 0.12 -4.01
N LEU A 65 9.50 0.24 -3.03
CA LEU A 65 9.19 0.83 -1.74
C LEU A 65 9.04 2.35 -1.84
N ALA A 66 8.29 2.92 -0.91
CA ALA A 66 7.93 4.34 -0.95
C ALA A 66 9.02 5.21 -0.31
N ALA A 67 9.60 6.11 -1.07
CA ALA A 67 10.59 7.06 -0.54
C ALA A 67 10.01 7.95 0.56
N GLY A 68 8.70 8.21 0.50
CA GLY A 68 7.99 9.03 1.50
C GLY A 68 7.46 8.27 2.70
N PHE A 69 7.77 6.99 2.83
CA PHE A 69 7.33 6.23 3.99
C PHE A 69 7.94 6.80 5.28
N HIS A 70 7.17 6.82 6.37
CA HIS A 70 7.66 7.33 7.65
C HIS A 70 8.84 6.48 8.15
N GLY A 71 10.02 7.08 8.22
CA GLY A 71 11.26 6.37 8.53
C GLY A 71 12.05 5.96 7.30
N GLY A 72 11.49 6.17 6.10
CA GLY A 72 12.16 5.89 4.84
C GLY A 72 12.00 4.45 4.37
N ARG A 73 12.58 4.17 3.21
CA ARG A 73 12.49 2.85 2.59
C ARG A 73 13.14 1.74 3.41
N ASP A 74 14.17 2.08 4.18
CA ASP A 74 14.84 1.09 5.05
C ASP A 74 13.89 0.57 6.11
N VAL A 75 13.10 1.45 6.74
CA VAL A 75 12.13 1.05 7.74
C VAL A 75 11.02 0.23 7.10
N GLN A 76 10.52 0.67 5.94
CA GLN A 76 9.50 -0.09 5.22
C GLN A 76 10.01 -1.50 4.90
N LYS A 77 11.24 -1.62 4.43
CA LYS A 77 11.87 -2.91 4.13
C LYS A 77 11.92 -3.81 5.37
N GLN A 78 12.34 -3.26 6.50
CA GLN A 78 12.40 -4.02 7.75
C GLN A 78 11.03 -4.56 8.16
N LEU A 79 10.00 -3.75 8.04
CA LEU A 79 8.64 -4.17 8.37
C LEU A 79 8.14 -5.28 7.44
N LEU A 80 8.45 -5.18 6.14
CA LEU A 80 8.10 -6.22 5.18
C LEU A 80 8.88 -7.50 5.43
N GLU A 81 10.17 -7.39 5.74
CA GLU A 81 11.01 -8.56 6.03
C GLU A 81 10.52 -9.31 7.27
N ALA A 82 9.99 -8.58 8.25
CA ALA A 82 9.39 -9.21 9.42
C ALA A 82 8.16 -10.06 9.07
N GLU A 83 7.57 -9.84 7.88
CA GLU A 83 6.44 -10.62 7.37
C GLU A 83 6.88 -11.69 6.36
N GLY A 84 8.19 -11.89 6.21
CA GLY A 84 8.71 -12.86 5.25
C GLY A 84 8.78 -12.33 3.81
N ILE A 85 8.59 -11.03 3.60
CA ILE A 85 8.66 -10.41 2.28
C ILE A 85 10.05 -9.80 2.11
N THR A 86 10.89 -10.40 1.27
CA THR A 86 12.22 -9.88 1.01
C THR A 86 12.18 -8.84 -0.11
N CYS A 87 13.21 -7.98 -0.13
CA CYS A 87 13.33 -6.92 -1.13
C CYS A 87 14.76 -6.86 -1.66
N THR A 88 14.91 -6.60 -2.95
CA THR A 88 16.19 -6.38 -3.60
C THR A 88 16.16 -5.00 -4.23
N ASP A 89 17.14 -4.15 -3.90
CA ASP A 89 17.19 -2.76 -4.39
C ASP A 89 15.87 -2.01 -4.11
N PHE A 90 15.29 -2.24 -2.92
CA PHE A 90 14.02 -1.64 -2.50
C PHE A 90 12.84 -2.00 -3.40
N ILE A 91 12.90 -3.16 -4.03
CA ILE A 91 11.79 -3.71 -4.82
C ILE A 91 11.43 -5.07 -4.21
N VAL A 92 10.13 -5.29 -3.99
CA VAL A 92 9.64 -6.55 -3.41
C VAL A 92 10.00 -7.73 -4.31
N ASP A 93 10.68 -8.74 -3.74
CA ASP A 93 10.95 -9.99 -4.44
C ASP A 93 9.65 -10.77 -4.58
N ASP A 94 9.50 -11.50 -5.69
CA ASP A 94 8.30 -12.28 -5.98
C ASP A 94 7.03 -11.41 -5.92
N PHE A 95 7.14 -10.19 -6.43
CA PHE A 95 6.07 -9.19 -6.35
C PHE A 95 4.74 -9.74 -6.85
N LYS A 96 4.74 -10.46 -7.98
CA LYS A 96 3.52 -11.00 -8.57
C LYS A 96 2.79 -11.93 -7.59
N GLU A 97 3.54 -12.77 -6.88
CA GLU A 97 3.00 -13.71 -5.91
C GLU A 97 2.60 -13.02 -4.61
N ARG A 98 3.31 -11.97 -4.23
CA ARG A 98 3.05 -11.22 -3.01
C ARG A 98 1.91 -10.20 -3.16
N ARG A 99 1.57 -9.85 -4.40
CA ARG A 99 0.54 -8.84 -4.67
C ARG A 99 -0.83 -9.37 -4.25
N TRP A 100 -1.47 -8.61 -3.38
CA TRP A 100 -2.79 -8.96 -2.87
C TRP A 100 -3.83 -8.87 -3.96
N LYS A 101 -4.63 -9.92 -4.10
CA LYS A 101 -5.75 -9.98 -5.04
C LYS A 101 -6.98 -10.30 -4.21
N PRO A 102 -7.73 -9.29 -3.78
CA PRO A 102 -8.91 -9.54 -2.97
C PRO A 102 -9.94 -10.37 -3.75
N THR A 103 -10.53 -11.33 -3.05
CA THR A 103 -11.63 -12.12 -3.59
C THR A 103 -12.90 -11.30 -3.43
N VAL A 104 -13.64 -11.14 -4.50
CA VAL A 104 -14.86 -10.34 -4.51
C VAL A 104 -16.08 -11.27 -4.41
#